data_96f5ab15c3e1bfe3e4554120440ff07b
#
_entry.id   96f5ab15c3e1bfe3e4554120440ff07b
#
_cell.length_a   1.000
_cell.length_b   1.000
_cell.length_c   1.000
_cell.angle_alpha   90.00
_cell.angle_beta   90.00
_cell.angle_gamma   90.00
#
_symmetry.space_group_name_H-M   'P 1'
#
loop_
_entity.id
_entity.type
_entity.pdbx_description
1 polymer ?
#
loop_
_entity_poly.entity_id
_entity_poly.type
_entity_poly.pdbx_seq_one_letter_code
_entity_poly.pdbx_strand_id
1 'polypeptide(L)'
;IIRNEIPDIIDFLILHEGLIATLDDELIEEDYDDIQEKKFTKTAQKGWLGISDKYWITSLIPPQNKEFKTTFDYKDKFRANFIATEPLELGPNNSIEENLQIIVAAKRVDVIDGYAKSLAIDKFDLVIDWGFLYFLTKPLFFGIDYFFKLLGNYGLAIIAITICIRLVFFPLANFSFRSMAKMKALTPEMVRLKELHKNDKMKLQQEMMALYKKEKVNPCLLYTSPSPRD
;
A
#
# COMPACT_ATOMS: atom_id res chain seq x y z
N ILE A 1 -13.86 -8.68 20.21
CA ILE A 1 -14.30 -9.35 18.97
C ILE A 1 -13.78 -10.77 19.00
N ILE A 2 -14.61 -11.71 18.60
CA ILE A 2 -14.26 -13.14 18.57
C ILE A 2 -14.64 -13.71 17.20
N ARG A 3 -13.73 -14.49 16.61
CA ARG A 3 -13.94 -15.24 15.38
C ARG A 3 -13.65 -16.73 15.61
N ASN A 4 -14.53 -17.59 15.12
CA ASN A 4 -14.43 -19.03 15.37
C ASN A 4 -13.56 -19.76 14.34
N GLU A 5 -13.60 -19.34 13.08
CA GLU A 5 -13.00 -20.05 11.95
C GLU A 5 -12.17 -19.11 11.08
N ILE A 6 -11.12 -19.64 10.48
CA ILE A 6 -10.37 -18.95 9.44
C ILE A 6 -11.22 -18.94 8.17
N PRO A 7 -11.38 -17.80 7.48
CA PRO A 7 -12.06 -17.75 6.20
C PRO A 7 -11.25 -18.53 5.14
N ASP A 8 -11.91 -18.92 4.05
CA ASP A 8 -11.19 -19.42 2.88
C ASP A 8 -10.36 -18.28 2.28
N ILE A 9 -9.09 -18.19 2.67
CA ILE A 9 -8.15 -17.17 2.19
C ILE A 9 -7.73 -17.55 0.78
N ILE A 10 -7.95 -16.65 -0.15
CA ILE A 10 -7.45 -16.79 -1.52
C ILE A 10 -6.09 -16.09 -1.59
N ASP A 11 -5.02 -16.85 -1.46
CA ASP A 11 -3.62 -16.35 -1.47
C ASP A 11 -3.19 -15.60 -2.75
N PHE A 12 -4.09 -15.46 -3.70
CA PHE A 12 -3.78 -14.83 -4.99
C PHE A 12 -3.80 -13.29 -4.98
N LEU A 13 -4.37 -12.68 -3.95
CA LEU A 13 -4.47 -11.22 -3.84
C LEU A 13 -3.80 -10.75 -2.55
N ILE A 14 -3.00 -9.70 -2.67
CA ILE A 14 -2.35 -8.98 -1.57
C ILE A 14 -3.42 -8.18 -0.79
N LEU A 15 -4.33 -8.90 -0.15
CA LEU A 15 -5.36 -8.32 0.70
C LEU A 15 -5.19 -8.92 2.08
N HIS A 16 -4.89 -8.07 3.07
CA HIS A 16 -4.83 -8.54 4.44
C HIS A 16 -6.22 -9.00 4.92
N GLU A 17 -6.30 -10.26 5.34
CA GLU A 17 -7.42 -10.86 6.03
C GLU A 17 -6.91 -11.42 7.35
N GLY A 18 -7.26 -10.78 8.46
CA GLY A 18 -6.72 -11.14 9.76
C GLY A 18 -7.07 -10.14 10.85
N LEU A 19 -6.21 -10.09 11.85
CA LEU A 19 -6.33 -9.14 12.93
C LEU A 19 -5.59 -7.85 12.54
N ILE A 20 -6.27 -6.73 12.70
CA ILE A 20 -5.77 -5.43 12.25
C ILE A 20 -5.96 -4.39 13.34
N ALA A 21 -5.00 -3.50 13.48
CA ALA A 21 -5.09 -2.36 14.38
C ALA A 21 -4.29 -1.17 13.85
N THR A 22 -4.70 0.03 14.22
CA THR A 22 -3.81 1.20 14.19
C THR A 22 -3.63 1.67 15.61
N LEU A 23 -2.39 1.66 16.10
CA LEU A 23 -2.02 1.98 17.47
C LEU A 23 -0.91 3.04 17.45
N ASP A 24 -1.18 4.23 18.01
CA ASP A 24 -0.26 5.37 18.03
C ASP A 24 0.33 5.67 16.65
N ASP A 25 -0.52 5.72 15.63
CA ASP A 25 -0.20 5.97 14.23
C ASP A 25 0.53 4.84 13.49
N GLU A 26 0.77 3.70 14.10
CA GLU A 26 1.36 2.53 13.47
C GLU A 26 0.27 1.54 13.05
N LEU A 27 0.27 1.13 11.78
CA LEU A 27 -0.57 0.05 11.28
C LEU A 27 0.05 -1.28 11.67
N ILE A 28 -0.78 -2.16 12.21
CA ILE A 28 -0.43 -3.51 12.64
C ILE A 28 -1.38 -4.46 11.94
N GLU A 29 -0.80 -5.39 11.22
CA GLU A 29 -1.51 -6.43 10.48
C GLU A 29 -0.92 -7.76 10.91
N GLU A 30 -1.75 -8.65 11.45
CA GLU A 30 -1.35 -9.94 11.96
C GLU A 30 -2.22 -11.02 11.30
N ASP A 31 -1.58 -11.93 10.61
CA ASP A 31 -2.26 -13.05 9.95
C ASP A 31 -2.78 -14.05 10.99
N TYR A 32 -3.77 -14.83 10.59
CA TYR A 32 -4.37 -15.83 11.49
C TYR A 32 -3.34 -16.87 11.93
N ASP A 33 -2.43 -17.28 11.06
CA ASP A 33 -1.40 -18.27 11.36
C ASP A 33 -0.39 -17.74 12.38
N ASP A 34 0.05 -16.49 12.22
CA ASP A 34 0.98 -15.83 13.15
C ASP A 34 0.40 -15.75 14.58
N ILE A 35 -0.91 -15.44 14.69
CA ILE A 35 -1.58 -15.35 15.99
C ILE A 35 -1.83 -16.72 16.63
N GLN A 36 -1.94 -17.80 15.83
CA GLN A 36 -1.98 -19.16 16.37
C GLN A 36 -0.65 -19.54 17.03
N GLU A 37 0.46 -19.11 16.44
CA GLU A 37 1.80 -19.40 16.96
C GLU A 37 2.18 -18.49 18.12
N LYS A 38 1.87 -17.19 18.01
CA LYS A 38 2.32 -16.17 18.95
C LYS A 38 1.26 -15.11 19.21
N LYS A 39 0.91 -14.94 20.48
CA LYS A 39 0.06 -13.85 20.94
C LYS A 39 0.72 -12.50 20.66
N PHE A 40 0.00 -11.59 20.02
CA PHE A 40 0.39 -10.19 19.90
C PHE A 40 -0.14 -9.35 21.05
N THR A 41 0.67 -8.41 21.53
CA THR A 41 0.27 -7.48 22.60
C THR A 41 1.02 -6.16 22.45
N LYS A 42 0.28 -5.04 22.44
CA LYS A 42 0.86 -3.69 22.40
C LYS A 42 0.03 -2.71 23.22
N THR A 43 0.68 -1.79 23.92
CA THR A 43 0.04 -0.70 24.65
C THR A 43 0.02 0.56 23.77
N ALA A 44 -1.07 1.31 23.80
CA ALA A 44 -1.26 2.53 23.02
C ALA A 44 -2.19 3.52 23.75
N GLN A 45 -2.13 4.79 23.37
CA GLN A 45 -3.01 5.84 23.89
C GLN A 45 -4.14 6.20 22.94
N LYS A 46 -3.97 5.91 21.66
CA LYS A 46 -4.99 6.17 20.63
C LYS A 46 -4.99 5.07 19.58
N GLY A 47 -6.11 4.94 18.90
CA GLY A 47 -6.25 4.04 17.79
C GLY A 47 -7.49 3.17 17.82
N TRP A 48 -7.50 2.17 17.01
CA TRP A 48 -8.58 1.19 16.87
C TRP A 48 -7.99 -0.20 16.60
N LEU A 49 -8.78 -1.23 16.84
CA LEU A 49 -8.41 -2.63 16.60
C LEU A 49 -9.60 -3.42 16.09
N GLY A 50 -9.34 -4.49 15.35
CA GLY A 50 -10.43 -5.27 14.80
C GLY A 50 -10.02 -6.57 14.13
N ILE A 51 -10.99 -7.17 13.45
CA ILE A 51 -10.82 -8.32 12.56
C ILE A 51 -11.33 -7.91 11.18
N SER A 52 -10.47 -8.05 10.19
CA SER A 52 -10.70 -7.70 8.81
C SER A 52 -10.87 -8.95 7.96
N ASP A 53 -11.97 -9.01 7.24
CA ASP A 53 -12.22 -10.00 6.20
C ASP A 53 -12.09 -9.33 4.82
N LYS A 54 -12.23 -10.11 3.77
CA LYS A 54 -12.18 -9.63 2.38
C LYS A 54 -13.09 -8.44 2.11
N TYR A 55 -14.32 -8.48 2.60
CA TYR A 55 -15.35 -7.46 2.30
C TYR A 55 -15.87 -6.74 3.53
N TRP A 56 -15.57 -7.22 4.74
CA TRP A 56 -16.13 -6.73 5.98
C TRP A 56 -15.04 -6.43 7.00
N ILE A 57 -15.30 -5.44 7.82
CA ILE A 57 -14.49 -5.13 9.01
C ILE A 57 -15.39 -5.08 10.24
N THR A 58 -14.91 -5.67 11.32
CA THR A 58 -15.46 -5.43 12.67
C THR A 58 -14.37 -4.82 13.50
N SER A 59 -14.55 -3.59 13.96
CA SER A 59 -13.56 -2.84 14.73
C SER A 59 -14.11 -2.34 16.06
N LEU A 60 -13.22 -2.25 17.03
CA LEU A 60 -13.42 -1.61 18.33
C LEU A 60 -12.58 -0.34 18.36
N ILE A 61 -13.18 0.74 18.82
CA ILE A 61 -12.51 2.02 19.04
C ILE A 61 -12.54 2.28 20.55
N PRO A 62 -11.43 2.03 21.27
CA PRO A 62 -11.29 2.32 22.68
C PRO A 62 -11.46 3.83 22.94
N PRO A 63 -11.72 4.24 24.20
CA PRO A 63 -11.63 5.64 24.56
C PRO A 63 -10.26 6.20 24.19
N GLN A 64 -10.27 7.28 23.40
CA GLN A 64 -9.04 7.96 22.98
C GLN A 64 -8.49 8.79 24.15
N ASN A 65 -7.18 8.99 24.18
CA ASN A 65 -6.45 9.70 25.23
C ASN A 65 -6.39 8.98 26.62
N LYS A 66 -6.72 7.69 26.65
CA LYS A 66 -6.47 6.81 27.79
C LYS A 66 -5.61 5.64 27.34
N GLU A 67 -4.64 5.29 28.16
CA GLU A 67 -3.78 4.16 27.84
C GLU A 67 -4.55 2.85 27.90
N PHE A 68 -4.44 2.06 26.84
CA PHE A 68 -5.03 0.73 26.74
C PHE A 68 -4.04 -0.26 26.16
N LYS A 69 -4.18 -1.50 26.58
CA LYS A 69 -3.39 -2.63 26.11
C LYS A 69 -4.22 -3.45 25.12
N THR A 70 -3.84 -3.44 23.85
CA THR A 70 -4.42 -4.28 22.81
C THR A 70 -3.81 -5.67 22.85
N THR A 71 -4.63 -6.67 22.62
CA THR A 71 -4.22 -8.06 22.57
C THR A 71 -4.93 -8.77 21.42
N PHE A 72 -4.15 -9.44 20.59
CA PHE A 72 -4.60 -10.45 19.65
C PHE A 72 -4.15 -11.81 20.14
N ASP A 73 -5.07 -12.73 20.34
CA ASP A 73 -4.77 -14.07 20.83
C ASP A 73 -5.65 -15.14 20.17
N TYR A 74 -5.15 -16.37 20.19
CA TYR A 74 -5.88 -17.57 19.79
C TYR A 74 -5.94 -18.56 20.98
N LYS A 75 -7.17 -18.91 21.37
CA LYS A 75 -7.47 -20.04 22.28
C LYS A 75 -8.77 -20.66 21.77
N ASP A 76 -8.69 -21.64 20.92
CA ASP A 76 -9.81 -22.23 20.18
C ASP A 76 -10.54 -21.24 19.22
N LYS A 77 -10.38 -19.95 19.44
CA LYS A 77 -11.00 -18.86 18.68
C LYS A 77 -10.04 -17.66 18.61
N PHE A 78 -10.07 -16.94 17.51
CA PHE A 78 -9.35 -15.67 17.37
C PHE A 78 -10.07 -14.58 18.15
N ARG A 79 -9.30 -13.81 18.90
CA ARG A 79 -9.81 -12.73 19.73
C ARG A 79 -9.00 -11.46 19.54
N ALA A 80 -9.71 -10.37 19.24
CA ALA A 80 -9.19 -9.02 19.31
C ALA A 80 -9.85 -8.32 20.50
N ASN A 81 -9.08 -7.92 21.49
CA ASN A 81 -9.56 -7.26 22.69
C ASN A 81 -8.62 -6.14 23.14
N PHE A 82 -9.13 -5.27 23.98
CA PHE A 82 -8.32 -4.30 24.70
C PHE A 82 -8.70 -4.27 26.17
N ILE A 83 -7.76 -3.80 27.00
CA ILE A 83 -7.93 -3.62 28.43
C ILE A 83 -7.35 -2.24 28.78
N ALA A 84 -8.10 -1.42 29.53
CA ALA A 84 -7.57 -0.18 30.08
C ALA A 84 -6.40 -0.49 31.03
N THR A 85 -5.30 0.24 30.89
CA THR A 85 -4.10 0.03 31.71
C THR A 85 -4.29 0.55 33.12
N GLU A 86 -5.03 1.66 33.25
CA GLU A 86 -5.33 2.25 34.55
C GLU A 86 -6.67 1.71 35.09
N PRO A 87 -6.71 1.27 36.36
CA PRO A 87 -7.94 0.85 36.99
C PRO A 87 -8.89 2.06 37.18
N LEU A 88 -10.17 1.86 36.94
CA LEU A 88 -11.20 2.86 37.22
C LEU A 88 -11.65 2.69 38.68
N GLU A 89 -11.38 3.70 39.50
CA GLU A 89 -11.84 3.71 40.90
C GLU A 89 -13.26 4.27 40.99
N LEU A 90 -14.22 3.43 41.36
CA LEU A 90 -15.59 3.82 41.58
C LEU A 90 -15.86 4.03 43.08
N GLY A 91 -16.03 5.28 43.48
CA GLY A 91 -16.42 5.60 44.84
C GLY A 91 -17.91 5.30 45.14
N PRO A 92 -18.29 5.16 46.42
CA PRO A 92 -19.71 4.94 46.77
C PRO A 92 -20.58 6.11 46.28
N ASN A 93 -21.75 5.78 45.68
CA ASN A 93 -22.67 6.70 45.05
C ASN A 93 -22.19 7.48 43.83
N ASN A 94 -21.05 7.11 43.25
CA ASN A 94 -20.54 7.68 42.01
C ASN A 94 -20.88 6.77 40.79
N SER A 95 -20.96 7.35 39.61
CA SER A 95 -21.05 6.62 38.34
C SER A 95 -19.92 7.03 37.42
N ILE A 96 -19.41 6.08 36.67
CA ILE A 96 -18.40 6.31 35.62
C ILE A 96 -19.02 5.87 34.29
N GLU A 97 -18.92 6.75 33.31
CA GLU A 97 -19.34 6.45 31.95
C GLU A 97 -18.10 6.29 31.06
N GLU A 98 -18.01 5.18 30.36
CA GLU A 98 -16.98 4.93 29.36
C GLU A 98 -17.64 4.73 28.00
N ASN A 99 -17.13 5.46 27.00
CA ASN A 99 -17.63 5.39 25.64
C ASN A 99 -16.76 4.43 24.81
N LEU A 100 -17.35 3.34 24.39
CA LEU A 100 -16.78 2.40 23.43
C LEU A 100 -17.57 2.48 22.13
N GLN A 101 -16.86 2.59 21.00
CA GLN A 101 -17.49 2.50 19.70
C GLN A 101 -17.17 1.17 19.03
N ILE A 102 -18.18 0.56 18.42
CA ILE A 102 -18.07 -0.65 17.64
C ILE A 102 -18.56 -0.35 16.24
N ILE A 103 -17.72 -0.59 15.24
CA ILE A 103 -18.05 -0.43 13.83
C ILE A 103 -18.06 -1.80 13.17
N VAL A 104 -19.16 -2.15 12.53
CA VAL A 104 -19.28 -3.29 11.63
C VAL A 104 -19.69 -2.74 10.27
N ALA A 105 -18.80 -2.82 9.29
CA ALA A 105 -19.02 -2.17 8.01
C ALA A 105 -18.46 -2.97 6.83
N ALA A 106 -19.04 -2.77 5.66
CA ALA A 106 -18.42 -3.19 4.42
C ALA A 106 -17.18 -2.34 4.11
N LYS A 107 -16.13 -2.96 3.60
CA LYS A 107 -14.87 -2.29 3.22
C LYS A 107 -15.03 -1.49 1.91
N ARG A 108 -15.95 -0.52 1.93
CA ARG A 108 -16.15 0.44 0.85
C ARG A 108 -15.50 1.77 1.23
N VAL A 109 -14.78 2.37 0.30
CA VAL A 109 -14.02 3.60 0.53
C VAL A 109 -14.91 4.74 1.06
N ASP A 110 -16.07 4.93 0.44
CA ASP A 110 -17.03 5.98 0.84
C ASP A 110 -17.59 5.76 2.26
N VAL A 111 -17.80 4.52 2.66
CA VAL A 111 -18.32 4.16 4.00
C VAL A 111 -17.23 4.32 5.05
N ILE A 112 -16.03 3.77 4.79
CA ILE A 112 -14.88 3.84 5.71
C ILE A 112 -14.43 5.29 5.91
N ASP A 113 -14.27 6.06 4.82
CA ASP A 113 -13.94 7.50 4.90
C ASP A 113 -15.03 8.31 5.61
N GLY A 114 -16.31 7.91 5.44
CA GLY A 114 -17.44 8.49 6.14
C GLY A 114 -17.33 8.30 7.66
N TYR A 115 -17.05 7.08 8.14
CA TYR A 115 -16.83 6.80 9.57
C TYR A 115 -15.56 7.48 10.11
N ALA A 116 -14.47 7.44 9.37
CA ALA A 116 -13.23 8.11 9.76
C ALA A 116 -13.46 9.61 10.07
N LYS A 117 -14.23 10.29 9.20
CA LYS A 117 -14.53 11.72 9.37
C LYS A 117 -15.59 12.00 10.45
N SER A 118 -16.67 11.23 10.47
CA SER A 118 -17.79 11.49 11.40
C SER A 118 -17.45 11.19 12.85
N LEU A 119 -16.59 10.20 13.09
CA LEU A 119 -16.19 9.76 14.42
C LEU A 119 -14.75 10.22 14.78
N ALA A 120 -14.10 11.00 13.91
CA ALA A 120 -12.74 11.48 14.07
C ALA A 120 -11.75 10.36 14.42
N ILE A 121 -11.84 9.22 13.72
CA ILE A 121 -10.97 8.06 13.94
C ILE A 121 -9.75 8.19 13.01
N ASP A 122 -8.58 8.41 13.60
CA ASP A 122 -7.34 8.56 12.86
C ASP A 122 -6.99 7.28 12.10
N LYS A 123 -6.60 7.43 10.82
CA LYS A 123 -6.12 6.35 9.95
C LYS A 123 -7.10 5.16 9.81
N PHE A 124 -8.39 5.39 9.97
CA PHE A 124 -9.39 4.34 9.77
C PHE A 124 -9.51 3.92 8.29
N ASP A 125 -9.08 4.76 7.37
CA ASP A 125 -8.98 4.45 5.94
C ASP A 125 -8.00 3.32 5.62
N LEU A 126 -7.05 3.02 6.53
CA LEU A 126 -6.13 1.89 6.42
C LEU A 126 -6.79 0.52 6.64
N VAL A 127 -8.05 0.47 7.06
CA VAL A 127 -8.89 -0.76 7.00
C VAL A 127 -8.94 -1.34 5.59
N ILE A 128 -8.85 -0.47 4.58
CA ILE A 128 -8.75 -0.88 3.19
C ILE A 128 -7.28 -1.04 2.85
N ASP A 129 -6.87 -2.24 2.52
CA ASP A 129 -5.52 -2.50 2.06
C ASP A 129 -5.32 -1.87 0.67
N TRP A 130 -4.56 -0.77 0.67
CA TRP A 130 -4.15 -0.07 -0.55
C TRP A 130 -2.86 -0.63 -1.14
N GLY A 131 -2.24 -1.57 -0.45
CA GLY A 131 -0.95 -2.15 -0.77
C GLY A 131 0.23 -1.19 -0.55
N PHE A 132 1.42 -1.67 -0.84
CA PHE A 132 2.68 -0.93 -0.66
C PHE A 132 2.71 0.43 -1.34
N LEU A 133 2.01 0.58 -2.48
CA LEU A 133 1.97 1.83 -3.25
C LEU A 133 0.74 2.69 -2.92
N TYR A 134 0.37 2.78 -1.64
CA TYR A 134 -0.76 3.58 -1.14
C TYR A 134 -0.86 4.97 -1.79
N PHE A 135 0.28 5.69 -1.90
CA PHE A 135 0.33 7.04 -2.48
C PHE A 135 -0.06 7.08 -3.96
N LEU A 136 0.02 5.96 -4.66
CA LEU A 136 -0.33 5.84 -6.08
C LEU A 136 -1.72 5.19 -6.27
N THR A 137 -2.02 4.15 -5.52
CA THR A 137 -3.28 3.39 -5.65
C THR A 137 -4.49 4.20 -5.25
N LYS A 138 -4.41 4.96 -4.15
CA LYS A 138 -5.51 5.79 -3.66
C LYS A 138 -5.90 6.91 -4.65
N PRO A 139 -4.98 7.73 -5.21
CA PRO A 139 -5.33 8.68 -6.25
C PRO A 139 -5.88 8.06 -7.54
N LEU A 140 -5.35 6.89 -7.94
CA LEU A 140 -5.87 6.16 -9.10
C LEU A 140 -7.30 5.69 -8.90
N PHE A 141 -7.61 5.18 -7.71
CA PHE A 141 -8.97 4.80 -7.34
C PHE A 141 -9.94 5.99 -7.46
N PHE A 142 -9.60 7.14 -6.89
CA PHE A 142 -10.43 8.35 -7.01
C PHE A 142 -10.54 8.84 -8.45
N GLY A 143 -9.48 8.69 -9.24
CA GLY A 143 -9.53 9.00 -10.67
C GLY A 143 -10.52 8.11 -11.43
N ILE A 144 -10.51 6.80 -11.16
CA ILE A 144 -11.49 5.86 -11.76
C ILE A 144 -12.90 6.18 -11.29
N ASP A 145 -13.11 6.45 -10.01
CA ASP A 145 -14.41 6.79 -9.44
C ASP A 145 -14.97 8.08 -10.05
N TYR A 146 -14.13 9.10 -10.25
CA TYR A 146 -14.50 10.34 -10.93
C TYR A 146 -14.97 10.08 -12.35
N PHE A 147 -14.19 9.32 -13.15
CA PHE A 147 -14.59 8.99 -14.53
C PHE A 147 -15.82 8.07 -14.55
N PHE A 148 -15.97 7.19 -13.57
CA PHE A 148 -17.18 6.37 -13.46
C PHE A 148 -18.43 7.22 -13.21
N LYS A 149 -18.37 8.19 -12.30
CA LYS A 149 -19.46 9.14 -12.04
C LYS A 149 -19.83 9.97 -13.26
N LEU A 150 -18.82 10.30 -14.10
CA LEU A 150 -19.01 11.08 -15.32
C LEU A 150 -19.60 10.25 -16.48
N LEU A 151 -19.10 9.03 -16.67
CA LEU A 151 -19.39 8.20 -17.84
C LEU A 151 -20.46 7.13 -17.59
N GLY A 152 -20.78 6.84 -16.33
CA GLY A 152 -21.77 5.83 -15.93
C GLY A 152 -21.35 4.38 -16.22
N ASN A 153 -20.11 4.15 -16.68
CA ASN A 153 -19.60 2.84 -17.04
C ASN A 153 -18.16 2.63 -16.58
N TYR A 154 -17.92 1.58 -15.80
CA TYR A 154 -16.58 1.27 -15.25
C TYR A 154 -15.54 0.97 -16.33
N GLY A 155 -15.91 0.25 -17.40
CA GLY A 155 -15.01 -0.05 -18.51
C GLY A 155 -14.52 1.21 -19.20
N LEU A 156 -15.42 2.17 -19.47
CA LEU A 156 -15.04 3.46 -20.04
C LEU A 156 -14.20 4.29 -19.06
N ALA A 157 -14.48 4.23 -17.78
CA ALA A 157 -13.68 4.91 -16.74
C ALA A 157 -12.23 4.40 -16.73
N ILE A 158 -12.03 3.08 -16.81
CA ILE A 158 -10.69 2.47 -16.87
C ILE A 158 -9.94 2.90 -18.15
N ILE A 159 -10.62 2.94 -19.29
CA ILE A 159 -10.02 3.42 -20.55
C ILE A 159 -9.63 4.90 -20.42
N ALA A 160 -10.51 5.73 -19.87
CA ALA A 160 -10.26 7.16 -19.72
C ALA A 160 -9.06 7.44 -18.81
N ILE A 161 -8.98 6.81 -17.62
CA ILE A 161 -7.83 6.99 -16.73
C ILE A 161 -6.54 6.46 -17.35
N THR A 162 -6.61 5.37 -18.10
CA THR A 162 -5.45 4.81 -18.82
C THR A 162 -4.91 5.79 -19.86
N ILE A 163 -5.80 6.46 -20.60
CA ILE A 163 -5.41 7.51 -21.55
C ILE A 163 -4.75 8.68 -20.83
N CYS A 164 -5.33 9.14 -19.71
CA CYS A 164 -4.75 10.21 -18.89
C CYS A 164 -3.33 9.87 -18.40
N ILE A 165 -3.15 8.66 -17.87
CA ILE A 165 -1.84 8.18 -17.41
C ILE A 165 -0.84 8.15 -18.57
N ARG A 166 -1.24 7.63 -19.74
CA ARG A 166 -0.37 7.60 -20.92
C ARG A 166 0.01 9.00 -21.41
N LEU A 167 -0.92 9.96 -21.36
CA LEU A 167 -0.63 11.35 -21.70
C LEU A 167 0.38 11.99 -20.74
N VAL A 168 0.25 11.74 -19.43
CA VAL A 168 1.19 12.23 -18.42
C VAL A 168 2.59 11.65 -18.63
N PHE A 169 2.70 10.35 -18.94
CA PHE A 169 3.97 9.67 -19.17
C PHE A 169 4.51 9.79 -20.60
N PHE A 170 3.72 10.34 -21.53
CA PHE A 170 4.12 10.48 -22.93
C PHE A 170 5.44 11.21 -23.14
N PRO A 171 5.71 12.39 -22.49
CA PRO A 171 6.99 13.06 -22.66
C PRO A 171 8.18 12.22 -22.18
N LEU A 172 8.02 11.46 -21.09
CA LEU A 172 9.05 10.57 -20.58
C LEU A 172 9.33 9.41 -21.53
N ALA A 173 8.26 8.77 -22.05
CA ALA A 173 8.36 7.71 -23.04
C ALA A 173 9.04 8.20 -24.33
N ASN A 174 8.63 9.38 -24.84
CA ASN A 174 9.23 9.98 -26.04
C ASN A 174 10.72 10.27 -25.85
N PHE A 175 11.11 10.78 -24.67
CA PHE A 175 12.53 10.97 -24.33
C PHE A 175 13.30 9.64 -24.33
N SER A 176 12.73 8.59 -23.77
CA SER A 176 13.33 7.24 -23.75
C SER A 176 13.50 6.68 -25.17
N PHE A 177 12.44 6.74 -26.00
CA PHE A 177 12.51 6.28 -27.40
C PHE A 177 13.52 7.06 -28.24
N ARG A 178 13.62 8.38 -28.07
CA ARG A 178 14.64 9.20 -28.75
C ARG A 178 16.05 8.81 -28.33
N SER A 179 16.26 8.55 -27.04
CA SER A 179 17.58 8.09 -26.54
C SER A 179 17.94 6.72 -27.11
N MET A 180 16.96 5.80 -27.20
CA MET A 180 17.15 4.48 -27.78
C MET A 180 17.46 4.54 -29.29
N ALA A 181 16.78 5.39 -30.04
CA ALA A 181 17.05 5.61 -31.46
C ALA A 181 18.47 6.15 -31.70
N LYS A 182 18.92 7.11 -30.89
CA LYS A 182 20.30 7.61 -30.92
C LYS A 182 21.33 6.50 -30.65
N MET A 183 21.04 5.64 -29.66
CA MET A 183 21.90 4.53 -29.30
C MET A 183 22.03 3.52 -30.46
N LYS A 184 20.93 3.18 -31.14
CA LYS A 184 20.97 2.33 -32.35
C LYS A 184 21.83 2.94 -33.46
N ALA A 185 21.78 4.26 -33.64
CA ALA A 185 22.63 4.95 -34.62
C ALA A 185 24.14 4.91 -34.24
N LEU A 186 24.47 4.82 -32.95
CA LEU A 186 25.86 4.72 -32.46
C LEU A 186 26.41 3.28 -32.47
N THR A 187 25.56 2.27 -32.67
CA THR A 187 25.99 0.86 -32.69
C THR A 187 27.20 0.59 -33.60
N PRO A 188 27.26 1.06 -34.86
CA PRO A 188 28.43 0.81 -35.73
C PRO A 188 29.69 1.43 -35.18
N GLU A 189 29.65 2.64 -34.58
CA GLU A 189 30.86 3.23 -33.96
C GLU A 189 31.29 2.47 -32.71
N MET A 190 30.35 1.98 -31.91
CA MET A 190 30.63 1.14 -30.75
C MET A 190 31.32 -0.18 -31.15
N VAL A 191 30.87 -0.81 -32.24
CA VAL A 191 31.52 -2.04 -32.78
C VAL A 191 32.93 -1.71 -33.24
N ARG A 192 33.14 -0.62 -33.95
CA ARG A 192 34.46 -0.16 -34.38
C ARG A 192 35.42 0.10 -33.21
N LEU A 193 34.95 0.78 -32.16
CA LEU A 193 35.75 1.00 -30.96
C LEU A 193 36.11 -0.29 -30.23
N LYS A 194 35.19 -1.27 -30.17
CA LYS A 194 35.46 -2.61 -29.61
C LYS A 194 36.52 -3.36 -30.41
N GLU A 195 36.51 -3.23 -31.73
CA GLU A 195 37.54 -3.86 -32.58
C GLU A 195 38.93 -3.21 -32.46
N LEU A 196 38.93 -1.86 -32.37
CA LEU A 196 40.18 -1.09 -32.20
C LEU A 196 40.89 -1.35 -30.87
N HIS A 197 40.11 -1.53 -29.77
CA HIS A 197 40.64 -1.67 -28.41
C HIS A 197 40.40 -3.04 -27.80
N LYS A 198 40.46 -4.13 -28.61
CA LYS A 198 40.27 -5.52 -28.13
C LYS A 198 41.13 -5.90 -26.92
N ASN A 199 42.37 -5.36 -26.87
CA ASN A 199 43.35 -5.71 -25.86
C ASN A 199 43.46 -4.70 -24.71
N ASP A 200 42.79 -3.55 -24.79
CA ASP A 200 42.83 -2.50 -23.77
C ASP A 200 41.43 -2.12 -23.30
N LYS A 201 40.93 -2.84 -22.29
CA LYS A 201 39.61 -2.66 -21.72
C LYS A 201 39.41 -1.27 -21.09
N MET A 202 40.46 -0.70 -20.48
CA MET A 202 40.41 0.60 -19.84
C MET A 202 40.21 1.71 -20.85
N LYS A 203 40.99 1.68 -21.95
CA LYS A 203 40.89 2.66 -23.03
C LYS A 203 39.54 2.55 -23.78
N LEU A 204 39.08 1.32 -24.02
CA LEU A 204 37.77 1.07 -24.59
C LEU A 204 36.65 1.73 -23.75
N GLN A 205 36.69 1.55 -22.44
CA GLN A 205 35.70 2.12 -21.52
C GLN A 205 35.71 3.65 -21.51
N GLN A 206 36.93 4.24 -21.54
CA GLN A 206 37.06 5.70 -21.59
C GLN A 206 36.52 6.28 -22.90
N GLU A 207 36.84 5.68 -24.04
CA GLU A 207 36.36 6.15 -25.34
C GLU A 207 34.84 5.94 -25.51
N MET A 208 34.31 4.83 -25.03
CA MET A 208 32.86 4.63 -24.99
C MET A 208 32.15 5.65 -24.14
N MET A 209 32.67 6.01 -22.97
CA MET A 209 32.14 7.07 -22.13
C MET A 209 32.24 8.45 -22.79
N ALA A 210 33.33 8.72 -23.49
CA ALA A 210 33.49 9.96 -24.26
C ALA A 210 32.50 10.07 -25.43
N LEU A 211 32.25 8.96 -26.13
CA LEU A 211 31.24 8.86 -27.18
C LEU A 211 29.83 9.14 -26.65
N TYR A 212 29.44 8.51 -25.51
CA TYR A 212 28.14 8.75 -24.87
C TYR A 212 27.97 10.21 -24.43
N LYS A 213 29.01 10.83 -23.87
CA LYS A 213 28.99 12.25 -23.49
C LYS A 213 28.85 13.17 -24.71
N LYS A 214 29.61 12.89 -25.79
CA LYS A 214 29.56 13.66 -27.03
C LYS A 214 28.17 13.67 -27.64
N GLU A 215 27.52 12.51 -27.70
CA GLU A 215 26.19 12.36 -28.32
C GLU A 215 25.04 12.61 -27.33
N LYS A 216 25.35 13.01 -26.10
CA LYS A 216 24.37 13.29 -25.03
C LYS A 216 23.37 12.13 -24.81
N VAL A 217 23.86 10.91 -24.81
CA VAL A 217 23.11 9.69 -24.55
C VAL A 217 23.42 9.17 -23.15
N ASN A 218 22.38 8.91 -22.36
CA ASN A 218 22.55 8.36 -21.02
C ASN A 218 22.53 6.82 -21.06
N PRO A 219 23.64 6.12 -20.78
CA PRO A 219 23.69 4.65 -20.83
C PRO A 219 22.78 3.98 -19.77
N CYS A 220 22.44 4.66 -18.67
CA CYS A 220 21.59 4.09 -17.62
C CYS A 220 20.16 3.82 -18.10
N LEU A 221 19.66 4.52 -19.10
CA LEU A 221 18.33 4.31 -19.67
C LEU A 221 18.21 2.98 -20.45
N LEU A 222 19.31 2.33 -20.75
CA LEU A 222 19.31 1.04 -21.46
C LEU A 222 18.86 -0.13 -20.58
N TYR A 223 19.12 -0.06 -19.28
CA TYR A 223 18.80 -1.14 -18.35
C TYR A 223 17.33 -1.11 -17.90
N THR A 224 16.63 -0.01 -18.12
CA THR A 224 15.23 0.16 -17.73
C THR A 224 14.23 -0.14 -18.85
N SER A 225 14.70 -0.41 -20.06
CA SER A 225 13.85 -0.72 -21.21
C SER A 225 13.81 -2.22 -21.47
N PRO A 226 12.62 -2.87 -21.56
CA PRO A 226 12.54 -4.26 -21.96
C PRO A 226 13.16 -4.39 -23.36
N SER A 227 14.17 -5.25 -23.49
CA SER A 227 14.70 -5.66 -24.79
C SER A 227 13.56 -6.23 -25.62
N PRO A 228 13.33 -5.75 -26.86
CA PRO A 228 12.51 -6.51 -27.76
C PRO A 228 13.24 -7.82 -28.01
N ARG A 229 12.78 -8.90 -27.42
CA ARG A 229 13.16 -10.24 -27.85
C ARG A 229 12.48 -10.48 -29.19
N ASP A 230 13.28 -10.84 -30.14
CA ASP A 230 12.87 -11.36 -31.45
C ASP A 230 11.83 -12.45 -31.32
#